data_1fd9894464d0391c1fc54edd648885eb
#
_entry.id   1fd9894464d0391c1fc54edd648885eb
#
_cell.length_a   1.000
_cell.length_b   1.000
_cell.length_c   1.000
_cell.angle_alpha   90.00
_cell.angle_beta   90.00
_cell.angle_gamma   90.00
#
_symmetry.space_group_name_H-M   'P 1'
#
loop_
_entity.id
_entity.type
_entity.pdbx_description
1 polymer ?
#
loop_
_entity_poly.entity_id
_entity_poly.type
_entity_poly.pdbx_seq_one_letter_code
_entity_poly.pdbx_strand_id
1 'polypeptide(L)'
;MIVSDLATLSIVSEHRTARAISEVMGLEPTRSAERGEPTRSAVHGNTSPDRPATRAVASWSLDADEKAADPEDETGFRTLRLLLNQISTKTAQIAELKLDCDVSITWTGSSDSWQGGFVLDEDLLRDLGRLGIAIWGTVLLDDEAEEGDETEDEPADGWTRSRRGFAEAVEVALQLPNDGAGTPDAPPAR
;
A
#
# COMPACT_ATOMS: atom_id res chain seq x y z
N MET A 1 10.81 10.01 -15.42
CA MET A 1 11.42 8.88 -14.66
C MET A 1 10.68 8.77 -13.33
N ILE A 2 10.64 7.59 -12.68
CA ILE A 2 10.14 7.51 -11.31
C ILE A 2 11.20 8.11 -10.39
N VAL A 3 10.85 9.18 -9.69
CA VAL A 3 11.77 9.95 -8.82
C VAL A 3 11.69 9.51 -7.37
N SER A 4 10.51 9.04 -6.94
CA SER A 4 10.30 8.41 -5.64
C SER A 4 9.28 7.29 -5.76
N ASP A 5 9.33 6.33 -4.87
CA ASP A 5 8.35 5.26 -4.80
C ASP A 5 8.09 4.81 -3.37
N LEU A 6 6.94 4.20 -3.13
CA LEU A 6 6.55 3.60 -1.87
C LEU A 6 5.87 2.26 -2.12
N ALA A 7 6.36 1.23 -1.44
CA ALA A 7 5.71 -0.09 -1.42
C ALA A 7 5.23 -0.43 -0.02
N THR A 8 4.01 -0.93 0.07
CA THR A 8 3.35 -1.32 1.32
C THR A 8 2.76 -2.72 1.18
N LEU A 9 3.13 -3.64 2.06
CA LEU A 9 2.36 -4.88 2.26
C LEU A 9 1.19 -4.56 3.18
N SER A 10 -0.03 -4.86 2.73
CA SER A 10 -1.26 -4.67 3.49
C SER A 10 -1.93 -6.00 3.76
N ILE A 11 -2.35 -6.20 5.00
CA ILE A 11 -3.10 -7.38 5.45
C ILE A 11 -4.33 -6.88 6.19
N VAL A 12 -5.51 -7.24 5.71
CA VAL A 12 -6.79 -6.81 6.26
C VAL A 12 -7.60 -8.04 6.67
N SER A 13 -8.24 -8.00 7.84
CA SER A 13 -9.00 -9.13 8.35
C SER A 13 -10.25 -8.70 9.13
N GLU A 14 -11.34 -9.44 8.89
CA GLU A 14 -12.54 -9.35 9.71
C GLU A 14 -12.45 -10.21 10.97
N HIS A 15 -11.54 -11.18 11.01
CA HIS A 15 -11.49 -12.25 11.99
C HIS A 15 -10.24 -12.21 12.88
N ARG A 16 -9.10 -11.79 12.35
CA ARG A 16 -7.83 -11.68 13.10
C ARG A 16 -7.61 -10.26 13.58
N THR A 17 -6.96 -10.12 14.72
CA THR A 17 -6.45 -8.85 15.23
C THR A 17 -5.13 -8.50 14.52
N ALA A 18 -4.76 -7.23 14.47
CA ALA A 18 -3.47 -6.81 13.94
C ALA A 18 -2.29 -7.46 14.71
N ARG A 19 -2.45 -7.63 16.02
CA ARG A 19 -1.48 -8.36 16.84
C ARG A 19 -1.31 -9.82 16.42
N ALA A 20 -2.40 -10.54 16.16
CA ALA A 20 -2.34 -11.93 15.72
C ALA A 20 -1.65 -12.05 14.35
N ILE A 21 -1.83 -11.06 13.46
CA ILE A 21 -1.12 -10.99 12.18
C ILE A 21 0.38 -10.79 12.42
N SER A 22 0.79 -9.90 13.33
CA SER A 22 2.20 -9.72 13.71
C SER A 22 2.83 -11.01 14.24
N GLU A 23 2.09 -11.75 15.08
CA GLU A 23 2.56 -13.03 15.65
C GLU A 23 2.81 -14.08 14.53
N VAL A 24 1.93 -14.19 13.53
CA VAL A 24 2.11 -15.10 12.39
C VAL A 24 3.26 -14.63 11.51
N MET A 25 3.32 -13.36 11.17
CA MET A 25 4.38 -12.80 10.33
C MET A 25 5.74 -12.81 11.01
N GLY A 26 5.78 -12.70 12.34
CA GLY A 26 7.02 -12.47 13.09
C GLY A 26 7.70 -11.16 12.69
N LEU A 27 6.89 -10.15 12.35
CA LEU A 27 7.31 -8.80 11.96
C LEU A 27 6.40 -7.78 12.65
N GLU A 28 6.99 -6.64 13.00
CA GLU A 28 6.22 -5.51 13.51
C GLU A 28 5.71 -4.66 12.33
N PRO A 29 4.44 -4.22 12.35
CA PRO A 29 3.90 -3.37 11.30
C PRO A 29 4.42 -1.93 11.44
N THR A 30 4.53 -1.22 10.32
CA THR A 30 4.74 0.23 10.30
C THR A 30 3.48 0.96 10.77
N ARG A 31 2.31 0.38 10.44
CA ARG A 31 0.99 0.89 10.85
C ARG A 31 0.05 -0.27 11.12
N SER A 32 -0.75 -0.14 12.16
CA SER A 32 -1.81 -1.10 12.45
C SER A 32 -3.03 -0.41 13.05
N ALA A 33 -4.18 -1.04 12.93
CA ALA A 33 -5.39 -0.64 13.60
C ALA A 33 -6.26 -1.86 13.88
N GLU A 34 -6.97 -1.84 14.99
CA GLU A 34 -7.87 -2.92 15.39
C GLU A 34 -9.31 -2.65 14.93
N ARG A 35 -10.05 -3.72 14.73
CA ARG A 35 -11.49 -3.64 14.49
C ARG A 35 -12.18 -2.94 15.66
N GLY A 36 -13.09 -2.01 15.36
CA GLY A 36 -13.82 -1.22 16.36
C GLY A 36 -13.09 0.03 16.82
N GLU A 37 -11.82 0.22 16.47
CA GLU A 37 -11.13 1.48 16.73
C GLU A 37 -11.76 2.65 15.98
N PRO A 38 -11.73 3.87 16.53
CA PRO A 38 -12.20 5.06 15.82
C PRO A 38 -11.44 5.26 14.51
N THR A 39 -12.15 5.60 13.44
CA THR A 39 -11.50 6.02 12.21
C THR A 39 -10.80 7.37 12.40
N ARG A 40 -9.78 7.66 11.59
CA ARG A 40 -9.05 8.94 11.63
C ARG A 40 -10.00 10.14 11.47
N SER A 41 -11.01 10.01 10.60
CA SER A 41 -12.05 11.04 10.41
C SER A 41 -12.87 11.27 11.68
N ALA A 42 -13.21 10.21 12.40
CA ALA A 42 -13.94 10.33 13.67
C ALA A 42 -13.11 11.00 14.77
N VAL A 43 -11.81 10.69 14.86
CA VAL A 43 -10.89 11.31 15.82
C VAL A 43 -10.75 12.82 15.60
N HIS A 44 -10.76 13.25 14.33
CA HIS A 44 -10.64 14.66 13.96
C HIS A 44 -11.99 15.41 13.90
N GLY A 45 -13.10 14.77 14.35
CA GLY A 45 -14.41 15.40 14.35
C GLY A 45 -15.06 15.55 12.96
N ASN A 46 -14.45 14.98 11.92
CA ASN A 46 -14.91 15.08 10.54
C ASN A 46 -15.85 13.91 10.20
N THR A 47 -16.93 13.77 11.00
CA THR A 47 -17.92 12.71 10.83
C THR A 47 -18.92 13.10 9.75
N SER A 48 -18.89 12.38 8.64
CA SER A 48 -19.98 12.37 7.66
C SER A 48 -20.96 11.25 8.01
N PRO A 49 -22.28 11.41 7.88
CA PRO A 49 -23.23 10.34 8.11
C PRO A 49 -22.98 9.08 7.27
N ASP A 50 -22.28 9.24 6.14
CA ASP A 50 -21.95 8.14 5.22
C ASP A 50 -20.61 7.46 5.51
N ARG A 51 -19.82 7.94 6.49
CA ARG A 51 -18.55 7.34 6.88
C ARG A 51 -18.64 6.66 8.25
N PRO A 52 -18.26 5.38 8.35
CA PRO A 52 -18.31 4.70 9.64
C PRO A 52 -17.38 5.38 10.65
N ALA A 53 -17.89 5.58 11.87
CA ALA A 53 -17.12 6.18 12.95
C ALA A 53 -16.02 5.25 13.49
N THR A 54 -16.17 3.94 13.26
CA THR A 54 -15.26 2.90 13.71
C THR A 54 -14.84 2.00 12.55
N ARG A 55 -13.68 1.37 12.67
CA ARG A 55 -13.14 0.45 11.67
C ARG A 55 -13.94 -0.86 11.68
N ALA A 56 -14.36 -1.31 10.48
CA ALA A 56 -15.07 -2.57 10.31
C ALA A 56 -14.13 -3.78 10.42
N VAL A 57 -12.85 -3.60 10.08
CA VAL A 57 -11.82 -4.63 9.97
C VAL A 57 -10.56 -4.22 10.73
N ALA A 58 -9.75 -5.19 11.13
CA ALA A 58 -8.38 -4.94 11.55
C ALA A 58 -7.49 -4.75 10.32
N SER A 59 -6.50 -3.88 10.40
CA SER A 59 -5.51 -3.63 9.36
C SER A 59 -4.09 -3.71 9.92
N TRP A 60 -3.20 -4.29 9.13
CA TRP A 60 -1.78 -4.40 9.42
C TRP A 60 -1.02 -4.02 8.15
N SER A 61 -0.04 -3.12 8.25
CA SER A 61 0.70 -2.64 7.09
C SER A 61 2.19 -2.56 7.40
N LEU A 62 3.01 -3.00 6.45
CA LEU A 62 4.46 -2.89 6.47
C LEU A 62 4.90 -2.06 5.28
N ASP A 63 5.41 -0.87 5.55
CA ASP A 63 5.97 0.02 4.53
C ASP A 63 7.47 -0.25 4.37
N ALA A 64 7.96 -0.25 3.14
CA ALA A 64 9.40 -0.23 2.91
C ALA A 64 9.99 1.14 3.27
N ASP A 65 11.14 1.14 3.96
CA ASP A 65 11.85 2.39 4.26
C ASP A 65 12.62 2.86 3.02
N GLU A 66 12.15 3.93 2.39
CA GLU A 66 12.76 4.53 1.21
C GLU A 66 14.25 4.87 1.41
N LYS A 67 14.65 5.22 2.64
CA LYS A 67 16.05 5.54 2.96
C LYS A 67 16.98 4.33 2.90
N ALA A 68 16.42 3.12 3.03
CA ALA A 68 17.17 1.87 2.95
C ALA A 68 17.14 1.28 1.52
N ALA A 69 16.40 1.88 0.59
CA ALA A 69 16.34 1.45 -0.80
C ALA A 69 17.63 1.83 -1.54
N ASP A 70 17.99 1.02 -2.54
CA ASP A 70 19.16 1.29 -3.37
C ASP A 70 18.95 2.54 -4.23
N PRO A 71 19.73 3.61 -4.05
CA PRO A 71 19.58 4.84 -4.81
C PRO A 71 20.01 4.68 -6.29
N GLU A 72 20.78 3.63 -6.62
CA GLU A 72 21.23 3.34 -7.98
C GLU A 72 20.24 2.48 -8.79
N ASP A 73 19.15 2.01 -8.16
CA ASP A 73 18.11 1.27 -8.87
C ASP A 73 17.26 2.22 -9.72
N GLU A 74 17.47 2.15 -11.04
CA GLU A 74 16.76 2.94 -12.05
C GLU A 74 15.47 2.28 -12.55
N THR A 75 15.07 1.12 -12.00
CA THR A 75 13.87 0.39 -12.46
C THR A 75 12.57 1.07 -12.08
N GLY A 76 12.59 1.97 -11.10
CA GLY A 76 11.42 2.64 -10.52
C GLY A 76 10.73 1.83 -9.42
N PHE A 77 11.28 0.68 -9.02
CA PHE A 77 10.71 -0.22 -8.00
C PHE A 77 11.62 -0.41 -6.78
N ARG A 78 12.37 0.60 -6.40
CA ARG A 78 13.35 0.55 -5.29
C ARG A 78 12.75 0.04 -3.99
N THR A 79 11.65 0.66 -3.56
CA THR A 79 10.99 0.28 -2.31
C THR A 79 10.27 -1.07 -2.43
N LEU A 80 9.73 -1.41 -3.60
CA LEU A 80 9.12 -2.72 -3.82
C LEU A 80 10.14 -3.84 -3.70
N ARG A 81 11.34 -3.70 -4.27
CA ARG A 81 12.42 -4.68 -4.11
C ARG A 81 12.84 -4.83 -2.67
N LEU A 82 12.96 -3.70 -1.95
CA LEU A 82 13.28 -3.74 -0.53
C LEU A 82 12.20 -4.47 0.27
N LEU A 83 10.92 -4.18 0.03
CA LEU A 83 9.80 -4.86 0.66
C LEU A 83 9.84 -6.36 0.40
N LEU A 84 10.01 -6.77 -0.87
CA LEU A 84 10.09 -8.18 -1.25
C LEU A 84 11.25 -8.89 -0.55
N ASN A 85 12.41 -8.25 -0.43
CA ASN A 85 13.54 -8.80 0.31
C ASN A 85 13.20 -9.03 1.78
N GLN A 86 12.50 -8.09 2.44
CA GLN A 86 12.08 -8.21 3.84
C GLN A 86 11.11 -9.37 4.08
N ILE A 87 10.22 -9.62 3.12
CA ILE A 87 9.19 -10.66 3.25
C ILE A 87 9.51 -11.96 2.48
N SER A 88 10.67 -12.07 1.84
CA SER A 88 11.08 -13.22 1.00
C SER A 88 11.01 -14.56 1.74
N THR A 89 11.31 -14.57 3.04
CA THR A 89 11.27 -15.76 3.90
C THR A 89 9.89 -16.04 4.50
N LYS A 90 8.88 -15.21 4.22
CA LYS A 90 7.55 -15.26 4.84
C LYS A 90 6.47 -15.87 3.96
N THR A 91 6.85 -16.56 2.89
CA THR A 91 5.90 -17.14 1.93
C THR A 91 4.87 -18.08 2.59
N ALA A 92 5.31 -18.89 3.56
CA ALA A 92 4.42 -19.81 4.27
C ALA A 92 3.41 -19.06 5.16
N GLN A 93 3.87 -18.03 5.89
CA GLN A 93 3.04 -17.18 6.74
C GLN A 93 2.02 -16.39 5.90
N ILE A 94 2.45 -15.84 4.77
CA ILE A 94 1.57 -15.16 3.82
C ILE A 94 0.52 -16.13 3.28
N ALA A 95 0.91 -17.35 2.90
CA ALA A 95 -0.04 -18.36 2.43
C ALA A 95 -1.06 -18.76 3.50
N GLU A 96 -0.65 -18.85 4.77
CA GLU A 96 -1.56 -19.07 5.91
C GLU A 96 -2.55 -17.91 6.06
N LEU A 97 -2.07 -16.67 6.07
CA LEU A 97 -2.91 -15.48 6.24
C LEU A 97 -3.93 -15.31 5.10
N LYS A 98 -3.58 -15.69 3.88
CA LYS A 98 -4.49 -15.65 2.73
C LYS A 98 -5.73 -16.55 2.86
N LEU A 99 -5.78 -17.46 3.83
CA LEU A 99 -6.96 -18.30 4.06
C LEU A 99 -8.14 -17.54 4.67
N ASP A 100 -7.85 -16.46 5.41
CA ASP A 100 -8.85 -15.70 6.17
C ASP A 100 -8.56 -14.19 6.26
N CYS A 101 -7.59 -13.72 5.48
CA CYS A 101 -7.21 -12.30 5.36
C CYS A 101 -7.07 -11.91 3.89
N ASP A 102 -7.35 -10.66 3.59
CA ASP A 102 -6.98 -10.04 2.32
C ASP A 102 -5.53 -9.56 2.40
N VAL A 103 -4.67 -10.10 1.52
CA VAL A 103 -3.25 -9.79 1.48
C VAL A 103 -2.89 -9.20 0.12
N SER A 104 -2.33 -8.01 0.12
CA SER A 104 -1.95 -7.32 -1.12
C SER A 104 -0.70 -6.45 -0.92
N ILE A 105 -0.03 -6.13 -2.02
CA ILE A 105 0.99 -5.09 -2.07
C ILE A 105 0.41 -3.90 -2.83
N THR A 106 0.59 -2.71 -2.28
CA THR A 106 0.36 -1.46 -2.98
C THR A 106 1.72 -0.82 -3.27
N TRP A 107 1.94 -0.45 -4.51
CA TRP A 107 3.10 0.32 -4.93
C TRP A 107 2.65 1.63 -5.58
N THR A 108 3.29 2.72 -5.21
CA THR A 108 3.05 4.02 -5.82
C THR A 108 4.37 4.66 -6.17
N GLY A 109 4.52 5.06 -7.42
CA GLY A 109 5.64 5.84 -7.92
C GLY A 109 5.22 7.28 -8.19
N SER A 110 6.11 8.24 -7.90
CA SER A 110 6.01 9.62 -8.34
C SER A 110 6.92 9.82 -9.55
N SER A 111 6.43 10.48 -10.60
CA SER A 111 7.16 10.71 -11.84
C SER A 111 7.29 12.20 -12.12
N ASP A 112 8.49 12.61 -12.53
CA ASP A 112 8.81 13.97 -12.98
C ASP A 112 8.33 14.28 -14.41
N SER A 113 7.72 13.31 -15.08
CA SER A 113 7.28 13.47 -16.46
C SER A 113 6.06 12.60 -16.78
N TRP A 114 5.26 13.04 -17.75
CA TRP A 114 4.12 12.32 -18.31
C TRP A 114 4.48 10.96 -18.92
N GLN A 115 5.75 10.77 -19.26
CA GLN A 115 6.27 9.54 -19.84
C GLN A 115 7.07 8.71 -18.81
N GLY A 116 6.74 8.84 -17.53
CA GLY A 116 7.36 8.06 -16.46
C GLY A 116 7.23 6.57 -16.74
N GLY A 117 8.34 5.92 -17.04
CA GLY A 117 8.41 4.48 -17.26
C GLY A 117 8.95 3.75 -16.04
N PHE A 118 8.58 2.48 -15.92
CA PHE A 118 9.15 1.53 -14.98
C PHE A 118 9.41 0.19 -15.65
N VAL A 119 10.28 -0.62 -15.08
CA VAL A 119 10.65 -1.92 -15.63
C VAL A 119 10.35 -3.04 -14.63
N LEU A 120 9.41 -3.90 -14.97
CA LEU A 120 9.17 -5.18 -14.28
C LEU A 120 10.11 -6.23 -14.88
N ASP A 121 11.28 -6.40 -14.31
CA ASP A 121 12.23 -7.40 -14.76
C ASP A 121 11.87 -8.82 -14.28
N GLU A 122 12.60 -9.80 -14.80
CA GLU A 122 12.35 -11.21 -14.56
C GLU A 122 12.45 -11.58 -13.06
N ASP A 123 13.39 -11.01 -12.34
CA ASP A 123 13.60 -11.31 -10.92
C ASP A 123 12.46 -10.77 -10.07
N LEU A 124 12.03 -9.54 -10.32
CA LEU A 124 10.89 -8.93 -9.64
C LEU A 124 9.60 -9.71 -9.89
N LEU A 125 9.33 -10.09 -11.15
CA LEU A 125 8.16 -10.90 -11.50
C LEU A 125 8.20 -12.28 -10.85
N ARG A 126 9.37 -12.90 -10.76
CA ARG A 126 9.57 -14.20 -10.11
C ARG A 126 9.27 -14.11 -8.61
N ASP A 127 9.78 -13.08 -7.93
CA ASP A 127 9.59 -12.90 -6.50
C ASP A 127 8.14 -12.57 -6.16
N LEU A 128 7.48 -11.72 -6.92
CA LEU A 128 6.03 -11.49 -6.80
C LEU A 128 5.24 -12.78 -7.04
N GLY A 129 5.59 -13.56 -8.06
CA GLY A 129 4.94 -14.83 -8.38
C GLY A 129 5.07 -15.86 -7.27
N ARG A 130 6.20 -15.91 -6.55
CA ARG A 130 6.40 -16.81 -5.40
C ARG A 130 5.49 -16.49 -4.22
N LEU A 131 5.20 -15.21 -3.99
CA LEU A 131 4.30 -14.79 -2.93
C LEU A 131 2.83 -15.05 -3.30
N GLY A 132 2.51 -15.00 -4.60
CA GLY A 132 1.16 -15.26 -5.12
C GLY A 132 0.11 -14.30 -4.55
N ILE A 133 0.46 -13.05 -4.34
CA ILE A 133 -0.42 -11.98 -3.83
C ILE A 133 -0.66 -10.94 -4.92
N ALA A 134 -1.78 -10.21 -4.81
CA ALA A 134 -2.08 -9.12 -5.74
C ALA A 134 -1.13 -7.93 -5.50
N ILE A 135 -0.74 -7.28 -6.60
CA ILE A 135 -0.06 -5.98 -6.55
C ILE A 135 -0.90 -4.92 -7.25
N TRP A 136 -1.08 -3.80 -6.58
CA TRP A 136 -1.73 -2.60 -7.10
C TRP A 136 -0.69 -1.53 -7.33
N GLY A 137 -0.54 -1.07 -8.58
CA GLY A 137 0.43 -0.05 -8.95
C GLY A 137 -0.25 1.26 -9.36
N THR A 138 0.28 2.39 -8.90
CA THR A 138 -0.16 3.73 -9.31
C THR A 138 1.07 4.59 -9.57
N VAL A 139 1.02 5.36 -10.65
CA VAL A 139 2.03 6.40 -10.94
C VAL A 139 1.35 7.75 -10.84
N LEU A 140 1.89 8.63 -10.02
CA LEU A 140 1.45 10.01 -9.85
C LEU A 140 2.44 10.92 -10.58
N LEU A 141 1.92 11.99 -11.19
CA LEU A 141 2.78 13.08 -11.64
C LEU A 141 3.15 13.95 -10.46
N ASP A 142 4.41 14.32 -10.41
CA ASP A 142 4.91 15.30 -9.47
C ASP A 142 4.72 16.69 -10.10
N ASP A 143 3.61 17.35 -9.80
CA ASP A 143 3.27 18.67 -10.35
C ASP A 143 4.10 19.81 -9.73
N GLU A 144 5.03 19.52 -8.79
CA GLU A 144 5.83 20.55 -8.13
C GLU A 144 6.91 21.18 -9.04
N ALA A 145 7.03 20.75 -10.30
CA ALA A 145 8.02 21.29 -11.23
C ALA A 145 7.61 22.60 -11.92
N GLU A 146 6.38 23.12 -11.75
CA GLU A 146 5.88 24.26 -12.54
C GLU A 146 5.59 25.56 -11.77
N GLU A 147 5.85 25.68 -10.48
CA GLU A 147 5.66 26.96 -9.78
C GLU A 147 6.94 27.52 -9.17
N GLY A 148 7.85 27.93 -10.05
CA GLY A 148 8.86 28.94 -9.72
C GLY A 148 8.25 30.32 -9.81
N ASP A 149 7.38 30.73 -8.88
CA ASP A 149 7.13 32.14 -8.61
C ASP A 149 7.51 32.43 -7.14
N GLU A 150 8.56 33.24 -7.03
CA GLU A 150 9.21 33.63 -5.80
C GLU A 150 8.24 34.43 -4.93
N THR A 151 7.73 33.81 -3.85
CA THR A 151 7.39 34.57 -2.65
C THR A 151 8.14 33.94 -1.48
N GLU A 152 9.18 34.66 -1.07
CA GLU A 152 9.94 34.43 0.16
C GLU A 152 9.00 34.37 1.37
N ASP A 153 9.26 33.43 2.27
CA ASP A 153 8.74 33.23 3.63
C ASP A 153 7.68 32.13 3.85
N GLU A 154 8.04 30.86 3.52
CA GLU A 154 7.54 29.74 4.33
C GLU A 154 8.59 28.63 4.46
N PRO A 155 8.76 28.03 5.67
CA PRO A 155 9.77 26.99 5.88
C PRO A 155 9.42 25.71 5.13
N ALA A 156 10.46 25.15 4.53
CA ALA A 156 10.44 23.95 3.68
C ALA A 156 9.88 22.71 4.38
N ASP A 157 8.56 22.51 4.31
CA ASP A 157 7.84 21.29 4.73
C ASP A 157 7.12 20.60 3.55
N GLY A 158 7.63 20.74 2.32
CA GLY A 158 7.05 20.19 1.09
C GLY A 158 6.77 18.67 1.15
N TRP A 159 7.59 17.93 1.90
CA TRP A 159 7.44 16.49 2.10
C TRP A 159 6.21 16.06 2.89
N THR A 160 5.69 16.92 3.76
CA THR A 160 4.52 16.61 4.58
C THR A 160 3.21 16.66 3.80
N ARG A 161 3.13 17.45 2.74
CA ARG A 161 1.91 17.61 1.94
C ARG A 161 1.67 16.45 0.99
N SER A 162 2.71 15.99 0.29
CA SER A 162 2.63 14.83 -0.62
C SER A 162 2.30 13.54 0.16
N ARG A 163 2.93 13.31 1.31
CA ARG A 163 2.61 12.17 2.20
C ARG A 163 1.19 12.19 2.75
N ARG A 164 0.60 13.36 2.97
CA ARG A 164 -0.76 13.48 3.51
C ARG A 164 -1.82 13.10 2.47
N GLY A 165 -1.69 13.55 1.24
CA GLY A 165 -2.57 13.17 0.12
C GLY A 165 -2.46 11.67 -0.21
N PHE A 166 -1.25 11.12 -0.10
CA PHE A 166 -0.97 9.72 -0.32
C PHE A 166 -1.61 8.79 0.74
N ALA A 167 -1.45 9.11 2.01
CA ALA A 167 -2.04 8.32 3.10
C ALA A 167 -3.57 8.30 3.00
N GLU A 168 -4.21 9.39 2.57
CA GLU A 168 -5.65 9.44 2.32
C GLU A 168 -6.08 8.60 1.11
N ALA A 169 -5.31 8.60 0.02
CA ALA A 169 -5.63 7.81 -1.17
C ALA A 169 -5.53 6.29 -0.92
N VAL A 170 -4.53 5.85 -0.15
CA VAL A 170 -4.38 4.45 0.25
C VAL A 170 -5.48 4.03 1.22
N GLU A 171 -5.87 4.90 2.16
CA GLU A 171 -6.96 4.60 3.09
C GLU A 171 -8.32 4.49 2.38
N VAL A 172 -8.56 5.29 1.34
CA VAL A 172 -9.77 5.20 0.50
C VAL A 172 -9.76 3.93 -0.35
N ALA A 173 -8.62 3.54 -0.92
CA ALA A 173 -8.52 2.31 -1.72
C ALA A 173 -8.76 1.03 -0.89
N LEU A 174 -8.38 1.04 0.39
CA LEU A 174 -8.62 -0.09 1.32
C LEU A 174 -10.06 -0.15 1.84
N GLN A 175 -10.88 0.89 1.63
CA GLN A 175 -12.26 0.98 2.09
C GLN A 175 -13.29 0.65 1.00
N LEU A 176 -12.87 0.46 -0.25
CA LEU A 176 -13.79 0.06 -1.31
C LEU A 176 -14.19 -1.41 -1.14
N PRO A 177 -15.49 -1.73 -1.05
CA PRO A 177 -15.94 -3.11 -1.04
C PRO A 177 -15.49 -3.79 -2.34
N ASN A 178 -14.92 -4.98 -2.21
CA ASN A 178 -14.52 -5.80 -3.34
C ASN A 178 -15.76 -6.49 -3.94
N ASP A 179 -16.62 -5.74 -4.63
CA ASP A 179 -17.86 -6.23 -5.24
C ASP A 179 -17.62 -7.08 -6.51
N GLY A 180 -16.38 -7.53 -6.74
CA GLY A 180 -15.90 -8.12 -7.99
C GLY A 180 -15.78 -9.63 -8.06
N ALA A 181 -16.27 -10.41 -7.08
CA ALA A 181 -16.32 -11.88 -7.21
C ALA A 181 -17.65 -12.35 -7.80
N GLY A 182 -17.91 -12.04 -9.07
CA GLY A 182 -18.90 -12.73 -9.86
C GLY A 182 -18.52 -14.22 -9.94
N THR A 183 -19.26 -15.08 -9.27
CA THR A 183 -19.17 -16.53 -9.42
C THR A 183 -19.34 -16.89 -10.89
N PRO A 184 -18.41 -17.59 -11.55
CA PRO A 184 -18.63 -18.08 -12.92
C PRO A 184 -19.78 -19.06 -12.91
N ASP A 185 -20.79 -18.79 -13.74
CA ASP A 185 -21.94 -19.66 -14.01
C ASP A 185 -21.45 -21.05 -14.38
N ALA A 186 -21.88 -22.07 -13.64
CA ALA A 186 -21.57 -23.45 -13.93
C ALA A 186 -22.24 -23.84 -15.25
N PRO A 187 -21.55 -24.55 -16.18
CA PRO A 187 -22.15 -24.97 -17.43
C PRO A 187 -23.26 -26.04 -17.16
N PRO A 188 -24.34 -26.03 -17.96
CA PRO A 188 -25.43 -26.97 -17.79
C PRO A 188 -24.96 -28.41 -18.07
N ALA A 189 -25.33 -29.32 -17.18
CA ALA A 189 -25.12 -30.76 -17.34
C ALA A 189 -25.84 -31.27 -18.59
N ARG A 190 -25.10 -32.02 -19.42
CA ARG A 190 -25.66 -32.83 -20.52
C ARG A 190 -25.91 -34.26 -20.04
#